data_7577611f7bcb0a9ac55294a5576daec6
#
_entry.id   7577611f7bcb0a9ac55294a5576daec6
#
_cell.length_a   1.000
_cell.length_b   1.000
_cell.length_c   1.000
_cell.angle_alpha   90.00
_cell.angle_beta   90.00
_cell.angle_gamma   90.00
#
_symmetry.space_group_name_H-M   'P 1'
#
loop_
_entity.id
_entity.type
_entity.pdbx_description
1 polymer ?
#
loop_
_entity_poly.entity_id
_entity_poly.type
_entity_poly.pdbx_seq_one_letter_code
_entity_poly.pdbx_strand_id
1 'polypeptide(L)'
;VYKQDPTVVALEWKIAKMFGMQAALFFPSGTMANQTAIKLHTNPGDQIICDKWSHIYHYEGGGASFNSGVSCSLVDGNRGMITANLVKNAINDPDFYHAPLTSLVSIENTTNKGGGLVMI
;
A
#
# COMPACT_ATOMS: atom_id res chain seq x y z
N VAL A 1 -15.65 18.71 -13.98
CA VAL A 1 -14.40 18.57 -13.25
C VAL A 1 -14.20 17.13 -12.87
N TYR A 2 -15.03 16.52 -12.01
CA TYR A 2 -14.92 15.09 -11.71
C TYR A 2 -15.67 14.26 -12.78
N LYS A 3 -15.01 13.20 -13.30
CA LYS A 3 -15.57 12.30 -14.33
C LYS A 3 -16.04 13.02 -15.61
N GLN A 4 -15.43 14.13 -15.96
CA GLN A 4 -15.77 14.89 -17.15
C GLN A 4 -14.78 14.68 -18.31
N ASP A 5 -13.58 14.15 -18.04
CA ASP A 5 -12.63 13.80 -19.08
C ASP A 5 -13.01 12.42 -19.69
N PRO A 6 -13.42 12.38 -20.96
CA PRO A 6 -13.87 11.12 -21.56
C PRO A 6 -12.75 10.09 -21.70
N THR A 7 -11.50 10.53 -21.83
CA THR A 7 -10.34 9.64 -21.95
C THR A 7 -10.05 8.94 -20.62
N VAL A 8 -10.05 9.69 -19.51
CA VAL A 8 -9.87 9.14 -18.16
C VAL A 8 -11.02 8.19 -17.83
N VAL A 9 -12.27 8.58 -18.11
CA VAL A 9 -13.43 7.71 -17.88
C VAL A 9 -13.34 6.41 -18.69
N ALA A 10 -12.94 6.48 -19.96
CA ALA A 10 -12.74 5.29 -20.78
C ALA A 10 -11.64 4.36 -20.25
N LEU A 11 -10.53 4.94 -19.75
CA LEU A 11 -9.44 4.18 -19.12
C LEU A 11 -9.91 3.48 -17.84
N GLU A 12 -10.56 4.21 -16.94
CA GLU A 12 -11.08 3.67 -15.68
C GLU A 12 -12.06 2.52 -15.93
N TRP A 13 -12.99 2.69 -16.86
CA TRP A 13 -13.94 1.63 -17.24
C TRP A 13 -13.24 0.40 -17.82
N LYS A 14 -12.27 0.60 -18.73
CA LYS A 14 -11.48 -0.50 -19.32
C LYS A 14 -10.72 -1.31 -18.26
N ILE A 15 -10.07 -0.62 -17.33
CA ILE A 15 -9.30 -1.27 -16.25
C ILE A 15 -10.24 -1.99 -15.28
N ALA A 16 -11.32 -1.37 -14.84
CA ALA A 16 -12.30 -2.02 -13.99
C ALA A 16 -12.82 -3.33 -14.62
N LYS A 17 -13.19 -3.30 -15.90
CA LYS A 17 -13.65 -4.47 -16.64
C LYS A 17 -12.57 -5.55 -16.78
N MET A 18 -11.32 -5.14 -17.07
CA MET A 18 -10.18 -6.07 -17.25
C MET A 18 -9.93 -6.89 -15.99
N PHE A 19 -10.06 -6.28 -14.80
CA PHE A 19 -9.82 -6.91 -13.51
C PHE A 19 -11.09 -7.41 -12.81
N GLY A 20 -12.26 -7.31 -13.45
CA GLY A 20 -13.54 -7.74 -12.85
C GLY A 20 -13.96 -6.93 -11.63
N MET A 21 -13.52 -5.67 -11.53
CA MET A 21 -13.80 -4.78 -10.41
C MET A 21 -15.00 -3.87 -10.72
N GLN A 22 -15.65 -3.39 -9.65
CA GLN A 22 -16.79 -2.46 -9.78
C GLN A 22 -16.39 -1.11 -10.36
N ALA A 23 -15.16 -0.66 -10.04
CA ALA A 23 -14.61 0.62 -10.50
C ALA A 23 -13.09 0.58 -10.50
N ALA A 24 -12.51 1.54 -11.23
CA ALA A 24 -11.10 1.90 -11.13
C ALA A 24 -10.99 3.41 -11.02
N LEU A 25 -9.89 3.91 -10.49
CA LEU A 25 -9.63 5.33 -10.37
C LEU A 25 -8.24 5.65 -10.91
N PHE A 26 -8.16 6.63 -11.80
CA PHE A 26 -6.91 7.13 -12.34
C PHE A 26 -6.23 8.08 -11.35
N PHE A 27 -4.93 7.89 -11.17
CA PHE A 27 -4.06 8.81 -10.44
C PHE A 27 -2.92 9.28 -11.33
N PRO A 28 -2.51 10.55 -11.26
CA PRO A 28 -1.43 11.10 -12.08
C PRO A 28 -0.04 10.61 -11.64
N SER A 29 0.07 9.97 -10.47
CA SER A 29 1.29 9.33 -9.99
C SER A 29 1.02 8.11 -9.10
N GLY A 30 1.96 7.16 -9.09
CA GLY A 30 1.90 6.00 -8.20
C GLY A 30 1.96 6.40 -6.72
N THR A 31 2.76 7.41 -6.38
CA THR A 31 2.81 7.95 -5.01
C THR A 31 1.44 8.43 -4.55
N MET A 32 0.72 9.18 -5.38
CA MET A 32 -0.63 9.64 -5.04
C MET A 32 -1.59 8.48 -4.86
N ALA A 33 -1.51 7.45 -5.70
CA ALA A 33 -2.32 6.24 -5.58
C ALA A 33 -2.03 5.51 -4.27
N ASN A 34 -0.76 5.27 -3.94
CA ASN A 34 -0.34 4.61 -2.72
C ASN A 34 -0.78 5.38 -1.47
N GLN A 35 -0.53 6.69 -1.43
CA GLN A 35 -0.90 7.51 -0.28
C GLN A 35 -2.42 7.58 -0.08
N THR A 36 -3.20 7.59 -1.17
CA THR A 36 -4.66 7.54 -1.10
C THR A 36 -5.13 6.17 -0.58
N ALA A 37 -4.57 5.07 -1.07
CA ALA A 37 -4.91 3.72 -0.61
C ALA A 37 -4.59 3.56 0.89
N ILE A 38 -3.41 3.99 1.34
CA ILE A 38 -3.04 3.97 2.75
C ILE A 38 -4.07 4.75 3.58
N LYS A 39 -4.39 5.98 3.17
CA LYS A 39 -5.33 6.85 3.89
C LYS A 39 -6.73 6.25 4.01
N LEU A 40 -7.19 5.52 2.99
CA LEU A 40 -8.52 4.90 2.99
C LEU A 40 -8.62 3.65 3.88
N HIS A 41 -7.50 2.97 4.11
CA HIS A 41 -7.46 1.69 4.82
C HIS A 41 -6.84 1.77 6.22
N THR A 42 -6.50 2.97 6.69
CA THR A 42 -5.87 3.15 8.01
C THR A 42 -6.45 4.36 8.74
N ASN A 43 -6.27 4.37 10.05
CA ASN A 43 -6.53 5.52 10.91
C ASN A 43 -5.22 6.05 11.50
N PRO A 44 -5.16 7.34 11.90
CA PRO A 44 -4.00 7.86 12.63
C PRO A 44 -3.73 7.02 13.89
N GLY A 45 -2.46 6.64 14.07
CA GLY A 45 -2.02 5.76 15.14
C GLY A 45 -1.91 4.29 14.76
N ASP A 46 -2.43 3.88 13.61
CA ASP A 46 -2.31 2.51 13.10
C ASP A 46 -0.88 2.16 12.64
N GLN A 47 -0.65 0.88 12.41
CA GLN A 47 0.57 0.31 11.86
C GLN A 47 0.32 -0.35 10.51
N ILE A 48 1.25 -0.14 9.57
CA ILE A 48 1.32 -0.84 8.28
C ILE A 48 2.50 -1.81 8.32
N ILE A 49 2.30 -3.05 7.89
CA ILE A 49 3.39 -3.98 7.64
C ILE A 49 3.84 -3.83 6.19
N CYS A 50 5.13 -3.65 5.94
CA CYS A 50 5.72 -3.62 4.62
C CYS A 50 7.16 -4.14 4.64
N ASP A 51 7.70 -4.49 3.47
CA ASP A 51 9.12 -4.83 3.37
C ASP A 51 10.00 -3.61 3.69
N LYS A 52 11.16 -3.86 4.31
CA LYS A 52 12.11 -2.80 4.66
C LYS A 52 12.61 -1.96 3.47
N TRP A 53 12.52 -2.47 2.25
CA TRP A 53 12.91 -1.78 1.02
C TRP A 53 11.72 -1.23 0.22
N SER A 54 10.50 -1.32 0.74
CA SER A 54 9.31 -0.90 0.01
C SER A 54 9.34 0.57 -0.37
N HIS A 55 8.76 0.88 -1.53
CA HIS A 55 8.70 2.22 -2.09
C HIS A 55 7.95 3.20 -1.19
N ILE A 56 6.84 2.76 -0.59
CA ILE A 56 6.02 3.60 0.30
C ILE A 56 6.78 4.10 1.53
N TYR A 57 7.81 3.36 1.96
CA TYR A 57 8.64 3.73 3.10
C TYR A 57 9.80 4.63 2.70
N HIS A 58 10.52 4.31 1.61
CA HIS A 58 11.78 4.99 1.25
C HIS A 58 11.63 6.15 0.28
N TYR A 59 10.62 6.13 -0.60
CA TYR A 59 10.60 6.99 -1.79
C TYR A 59 9.36 7.86 -1.94
N GLU A 60 8.57 7.98 -0.89
CA GLU A 60 7.35 8.80 -0.91
C GLU A 60 7.36 9.92 0.14
N GLY A 61 8.56 10.42 0.50
CA GLY A 61 8.74 11.59 1.35
C GLY A 61 8.16 11.47 2.77
N GLY A 62 8.11 10.24 3.32
CA GLY A 62 7.47 10.01 4.62
C GLY A 62 5.94 10.12 4.58
N GLY A 63 5.36 9.97 3.39
CA GLY A 63 3.93 10.20 3.13
C GLY A 63 3.00 9.39 4.02
N ALA A 64 3.33 8.15 4.34
CA ALA A 64 2.51 7.31 5.22
C ALA A 64 2.30 7.96 6.60
N SER A 65 3.37 8.47 7.19
CA SER A 65 3.29 9.19 8.47
C SER A 65 2.64 10.57 8.32
N PHE A 66 3.02 11.33 7.29
CA PHE A 66 2.53 12.69 7.09
C PHE A 66 1.04 12.74 6.72
N ASN A 67 0.61 11.94 5.73
CA ASN A 67 -0.75 12.01 5.21
C ASN A 67 -1.74 11.19 6.04
N SER A 68 -1.31 10.07 6.62
CA SER A 68 -2.20 9.11 7.28
C SER A 68 -1.97 8.98 8.78
N GLY A 69 -0.85 9.49 9.31
CA GLY A 69 -0.51 9.39 10.73
C GLY A 69 -0.19 7.96 11.18
N VAL A 70 0.29 7.12 10.27
CA VAL A 70 0.59 5.70 10.55
C VAL A 70 2.08 5.45 10.70
N SER A 71 2.43 4.41 11.44
CA SER A 71 3.79 3.86 11.54
C SER A 71 3.97 2.69 10.58
N CYS A 72 5.23 2.42 10.18
CA CYS A 72 5.58 1.25 9.38
C CYS A 72 6.30 0.21 10.24
N SER A 73 5.78 -1.01 10.29
CA SER A 73 6.48 -2.20 10.78
C SER A 73 7.22 -2.84 9.62
N LEU A 74 8.54 -2.72 9.65
CA LEU A 74 9.40 -3.19 8.56
C LEU A 74 9.74 -4.66 8.76
N VAL A 75 9.47 -5.49 7.75
CA VAL A 75 9.87 -6.89 7.73
C VAL A 75 11.01 -7.12 6.75
N ASP A 76 11.83 -8.13 7.01
CA ASP A 76 12.98 -8.47 6.18
C ASP A 76 12.62 -9.57 5.18
N GLY A 77 12.02 -9.19 4.08
CA GLY A 77 11.69 -10.06 2.98
C GLY A 77 12.90 -10.43 2.11
N ASN A 78 12.81 -11.53 1.41
CA ASN A 78 13.83 -11.91 0.43
C ASN A 78 13.70 -11.05 -0.83
N ARG A 79 14.60 -10.08 -1.02
CA ARG A 79 14.57 -9.14 -2.14
C ARG A 79 13.23 -8.38 -2.25
N GLY A 80 12.65 -8.00 -1.11
CA GLY A 80 11.36 -7.31 -1.05
C GLY A 80 10.13 -8.22 -1.07
N MET A 81 10.31 -9.51 -1.25
CA MET A 81 9.21 -10.48 -1.17
C MET A 81 8.97 -10.89 0.28
N ILE A 82 7.82 -10.54 0.81
CA ILE A 82 7.41 -10.92 2.16
C ILE A 82 6.57 -12.20 2.14
N THR A 83 6.68 -12.98 3.22
CA THR A 83 5.92 -14.22 3.39
C THR A 83 4.80 -14.05 4.41
N ALA A 84 3.80 -14.93 4.35
CA ALA A 84 2.72 -14.93 5.32
C ALA A 84 3.22 -15.09 6.77
N ASN A 85 4.32 -15.83 6.99
CA ASN A 85 4.91 -15.98 8.32
C ASN A 85 5.54 -14.68 8.82
N LEU A 86 6.24 -13.93 7.96
CA LEU A 86 6.78 -12.61 8.31
C LEU A 86 5.65 -11.65 8.70
N VAL A 87 4.57 -11.66 7.92
CA VAL A 87 3.39 -10.84 8.22
C VAL A 87 2.77 -11.23 9.56
N LYS A 88 2.48 -12.52 9.77
CA LYS A 88 1.88 -13.02 11.03
C LYS A 88 2.68 -12.62 12.27
N ASN A 89 4.02 -12.70 12.19
CA ASN A 89 4.90 -12.36 13.30
C ASN A 89 4.99 -10.84 13.56
N ALA A 90 4.61 -10.03 12.60
CA ALA A 90 4.64 -8.57 12.70
C ALA A 90 3.27 -7.94 13.07
N ILE A 91 2.20 -8.75 13.09
CA ILE A 91 0.88 -8.29 13.54
C ILE A 91 0.92 -8.11 15.05
N ASN A 92 0.55 -6.92 15.52
CA ASN A 92 0.38 -6.65 16.93
C ASN A 92 -0.92 -7.31 17.43
N ASP A 93 -0.89 -7.79 18.67
CA ASP A 93 -2.10 -8.29 19.35
C ASP A 93 -3.12 -7.13 19.48
N PRO A 94 -4.32 -7.22 18.92
CA PRO A 94 -5.31 -6.16 18.98
C PRO A 94 -5.80 -5.86 20.40
N ASP A 95 -5.65 -6.79 21.32
CA ASP A 95 -6.03 -6.61 22.72
C ASP A 95 -4.92 -5.95 23.55
N PHE A 96 -3.72 -5.80 22.99
CA PHE A 96 -2.60 -5.11 23.64
C PHE A 96 -2.62 -3.62 23.32
N TYR A 97 -3.35 -2.85 24.10
CA TYR A 97 -3.62 -1.41 23.87
C TYR A 97 -2.39 -0.49 23.86
N HIS A 98 -1.20 -0.97 24.24
CA HIS A 98 0.06 -0.19 24.16
C HIS A 98 0.72 -0.24 22.77
N ALA A 99 0.31 -1.17 21.92
CA ALA A 99 0.82 -1.27 20.55
C ALA A 99 -0.16 -0.67 19.54
N PRO A 100 0.33 -0.09 18.42
CA PRO A 100 -0.55 0.36 17.35
C PRO A 100 -1.30 -0.82 16.72
N LEU A 101 -2.57 -0.60 16.35
CA LEU A 101 -3.34 -1.61 15.62
C LEU A 101 -2.71 -1.84 14.24
N THR A 102 -2.44 -3.10 13.90
CA THR A 102 -2.02 -3.46 12.55
C THR A 102 -3.24 -3.51 11.62
N SER A 103 -3.39 -2.54 10.74
CA SER A 103 -4.57 -2.39 9.88
C SER A 103 -4.31 -2.66 8.40
N LEU A 104 -3.04 -2.65 7.95
CA LEU A 104 -2.71 -2.79 6.54
C LEU A 104 -1.42 -3.59 6.34
N VAL A 105 -1.41 -4.42 5.32
CA VAL A 105 -0.19 -5.04 4.77
C VAL A 105 0.02 -4.49 3.36
N SER A 106 1.17 -3.87 3.13
CA SER A 106 1.55 -3.36 1.81
C SER A 106 2.53 -4.30 1.12
N ILE A 107 2.15 -4.74 -0.06
CA ILE A 107 2.94 -5.62 -0.93
C ILE A 107 3.33 -4.84 -2.18
N GLU A 108 4.62 -4.89 -2.54
CA GLU A 108 5.15 -4.26 -3.75
C GLU A 108 5.39 -5.31 -4.82
N ASN A 109 4.57 -5.29 -5.88
CA ASN A 109 4.71 -6.18 -7.02
C ASN A 109 4.71 -5.36 -8.33
N THR A 110 5.81 -5.28 -9.06
CA THR A 110 7.11 -5.93 -8.83
C THR A 110 7.98 -5.16 -7.85
N THR A 111 8.83 -5.86 -7.09
CA THR A 111 9.71 -5.22 -6.09
C THR A 111 10.75 -4.32 -6.73
N ASN A 112 10.76 -3.02 -6.46
CA ASN A 112 11.70 -2.06 -7.05
C ASN A 112 13.16 -2.38 -6.66
N LYS A 113 13.49 -2.33 -5.38
CA LYS A 113 14.85 -2.61 -4.87
C LYS A 113 15.22 -4.09 -4.92
N GLY A 114 14.24 -4.97 -5.01
CA GLY A 114 14.46 -6.41 -5.18
C GLY A 114 14.90 -6.82 -6.59
N GLY A 115 14.92 -5.87 -7.55
CA GLY A 115 15.29 -6.14 -8.94
C GLY A 115 14.14 -6.66 -9.79
N GLY A 116 12.94 -6.16 -9.57
CA GLY A 116 11.77 -6.47 -10.40
C GLY A 116 11.17 -7.86 -10.17
N LEU A 117 11.38 -8.45 -8.99
CA LEU A 117 10.79 -9.75 -8.67
C LEU A 117 9.27 -9.68 -8.62
N VAL A 118 8.64 -10.71 -9.18
CA VAL A 118 7.19 -10.92 -9.13
C VAL A 118 6.87 -11.84 -7.95
N MET A 119 5.94 -11.41 -7.10
CA MET A 119 5.32 -12.31 -6.12
C MET A 119 4.22 -13.11 -6.80
N ILE A 120 4.29 -14.41 -6.67
CA ILE A 120 3.35 -15.40 -7.21
C ILE A 120 2.57 -16.00 -6.05
#